data_245a665dd750dad9f1d2a7412411ac2d
#
_entry.id   245a665dd750dad9f1d2a7412411ac2d
#
_cell.length_a   1.000
_cell.length_b   1.000
_cell.length_c   1.000
_cell.angle_alpha   90.00
_cell.angle_beta   90.00
_cell.angle_gamma   90.00
#
_symmetry.space_group_name_H-M   'P 1'
#
loop_
_entity.id
_entity.type
_entity.pdbx_description
1 polymer ?
#
loop_
_entity_poly.entity_id
_entity_poly.type
_entity_poly.pdbx_seq_one_letter_code
_entity_poly.pdbx_strand_id
1 'polypeptide(L)'
;MASLWGGRFEKDMDDIVKKYNASIFFDQRMYNEDIDGSIAHVTMLGKQGIVSNEEKDQIIAGLEEIRKEIVEGKILFTVEDEDIHMGIESRLIDKIGDVGKKLHTSRSRNDQCQVDIRLYLRKEIYEILNSLCYLESVILKKAEKYEDKITVGFTHLQHAQPITIGFVFMAYFQMFKRDIERLTDTLERLNYNPLGACALAGTTMPIDRHLTSELLSFTAPTENAMDTVSDRDYSLEFLSDASISMMHLSRWAEEFAWWNSSEFSYIAIDDSFCTGSSIMPQKKNPDMAELIRGKVGRVYGDLMQLLTVMKGTSLAYNKDFQEDKESLFDAIDTWKATIDIFAKMLDKTEFRMDQIEKQLGKGFLNATDIAEHFAKQGIPFREAHSIVGHMVKACEKKGCDLEDLTDEELQAIDKRVTKELLGDISIKSCVNARVSFGGTAPSEVHRQIEAGRQWLNSLER
;
A
#
# COMPACT_ATOMS: atom_id res chain seq x y z
N MET A 1 7.79 -11.15 40.03
CA MET A 1 6.35 -11.35 40.31
C MET A 1 6.04 -12.83 40.08
N ALA A 2 5.16 -13.46 40.92
CA ALA A 2 4.72 -14.82 40.65
C ALA A 2 3.89 -14.80 39.34
N SER A 3 4.11 -15.75 38.43
CA SER A 3 3.32 -15.83 37.19
C SER A 3 1.84 -16.00 37.54
N LEU A 4 0.96 -15.23 36.89
CA LEU A 4 -0.50 -15.27 37.13
C LEU A 4 -1.12 -16.65 36.85
N TRP A 5 -0.38 -17.57 36.19
CA TRP A 5 -0.81 -18.92 35.80
C TRP A 5 -0.01 -20.06 36.49
N GLY A 6 0.78 -19.76 37.57
CA GLY A 6 1.75 -20.68 38.16
C GLY A 6 1.21 -21.81 39.02
N GLY A 7 -0.12 -21.90 39.27
CA GLY A 7 -0.68 -22.80 40.31
C GLY A 7 -0.45 -24.31 40.13
N ARG A 8 -0.04 -24.78 38.95
CA ARG A 8 0.25 -26.21 38.66
C ARG A 8 1.75 -26.52 38.63
N PHE A 9 2.61 -25.50 38.53
CA PHE A 9 4.02 -25.70 38.32
C PHE A 9 4.81 -25.68 39.64
N GLU A 10 5.71 -26.63 39.80
CA GLU A 10 6.57 -26.75 40.99
C GLU A 10 7.90 -26.01 40.87
N LYS A 11 8.22 -25.50 39.67
CA LYS A 11 9.45 -24.76 39.38
C LYS A 11 9.17 -23.52 38.60
N ASP A 12 9.98 -22.49 38.84
CA ASP A 12 9.97 -21.28 38.03
C ASP A 12 10.47 -21.55 36.60
N MET A 13 10.04 -20.71 35.65
CA MET A 13 10.51 -20.78 34.27
C MET A 13 11.99 -20.39 34.21
N ASP A 14 12.77 -21.13 33.40
CA ASP A 14 14.17 -20.83 33.14
C ASP A 14 14.32 -19.49 32.44
N ASP A 15 15.34 -18.71 32.78
CA ASP A 15 15.52 -17.35 32.23
C ASP A 15 15.73 -17.33 30.70
N ILE A 16 16.31 -18.37 30.11
CA ILE A 16 16.42 -18.49 28.66
C ILE A 16 15.04 -18.68 28.02
N VAL A 17 14.16 -19.45 28.69
CA VAL A 17 12.77 -19.66 28.21
C VAL A 17 11.96 -18.39 28.34
N LYS A 18 12.09 -17.63 29.43
CA LYS A 18 11.44 -16.33 29.57
C LYS A 18 11.79 -15.38 28.43
N LYS A 19 13.09 -15.24 28.12
CA LYS A 19 13.57 -14.37 27.04
C LYS A 19 13.09 -14.83 25.67
N TYR A 20 13.07 -16.14 25.41
CA TYR A 20 12.62 -16.70 24.14
C TYR A 20 11.11 -16.60 23.96
N ASN A 21 10.33 -16.67 25.05
CA ASN A 21 8.88 -16.62 25.06
C ASN A 21 8.31 -15.20 25.00
N ALA A 22 9.07 -14.19 25.48
CA ALA A 22 8.58 -12.83 25.63
C ALA A 22 8.33 -12.15 24.28
N SER A 23 7.16 -11.57 24.11
CA SER A 23 6.74 -10.76 22.95
C SER A 23 6.66 -9.27 23.25
N ILE A 24 6.86 -8.87 24.49
CA ILE A 24 6.73 -7.48 24.95
C ILE A 24 7.52 -6.46 24.12
N PHE A 25 8.65 -6.87 23.54
CA PHE A 25 9.52 -5.99 22.76
C PHE A 25 8.87 -5.47 21.47
N PHE A 26 7.93 -6.21 20.89
CA PHE A 26 7.20 -5.80 19.70
C PHE A 26 5.72 -5.55 19.97
N ASP A 27 5.06 -6.29 20.86
CA ASP A 27 3.62 -6.17 21.07
C ASP A 27 3.23 -4.97 21.97
N GLN A 28 4.17 -4.37 22.73
CA GLN A 28 3.91 -3.17 23.52
C GLN A 28 3.32 -2.01 22.71
N ARG A 29 3.49 -2.01 21.39
CA ARG A 29 2.91 -0.98 20.51
C ARG A 29 1.38 -1.03 20.43
N MET A 30 0.77 -2.15 20.85
CA MET A 30 -0.68 -2.34 20.90
C MET A 30 -1.30 -1.98 22.26
N TYR A 31 -0.59 -1.26 23.14
CA TYR A 31 -1.08 -0.95 24.49
C TYR A 31 -2.42 -0.22 24.51
N ASN A 32 -2.68 0.64 23.52
CA ASN A 32 -3.94 1.36 23.40
C ASN A 32 -5.10 0.41 23.09
N GLU A 33 -4.87 -0.48 22.14
CA GLU A 33 -5.85 -1.45 21.66
C GLU A 33 -6.19 -2.47 22.75
N ASP A 34 -5.19 -2.91 23.54
CA ASP A 34 -5.41 -3.78 24.70
C ASP A 34 -6.25 -3.09 25.79
N ILE A 35 -5.97 -1.83 26.06
CA ILE A 35 -6.75 -1.04 27.03
C ILE A 35 -8.17 -0.81 26.51
N ASP A 36 -8.37 -0.44 25.25
CA ASP A 36 -9.69 -0.23 24.65
C ASP A 36 -10.52 -1.52 24.67
N GLY A 37 -9.92 -2.64 24.28
CA GLY A 37 -10.53 -3.98 24.36
C GLY A 37 -10.92 -4.36 25.79
N SER A 38 -10.05 -4.07 26.75
CA SER A 38 -10.27 -4.31 28.18
C SER A 38 -11.40 -3.44 28.76
N ILE A 39 -11.47 -2.16 28.37
CA ILE A 39 -12.55 -1.24 28.80
C ILE A 39 -13.89 -1.71 28.23
N ALA A 40 -13.95 -2.08 26.97
CA ALA A 40 -15.17 -2.62 26.36
C ALA A 40 -15.61 -3.93 27.04
N HIS A 41 -14.65 -4.81 27.33
CA HIS A 41 -14.91 -6.07 28.00
C HIS A 41 -15.49 -5.86 29.43
N VAL A 42 -14.84 -5.05 30.27
CA VAL A 42 -15.33 -4.81 31.63
C VAL A 42 -16.64 -4.03 31.64
N THR A 43 -16.88 -3.16 30.69
CA THR A 43 -18.16 -2.46 30.51
C THR A 43 -19.29 -3.45 30.28
N MET A 44 -19.06 -4.44 29.42
CA MET A 44 -19.98 -5.55 29.17
C MET A 44 -20.18 -6.39 30.41
N LEU A 45 -19.13 -6.77 31.15
CA LEU A 45 -19.22 -7.54 32.38
C LEU A 45 -20.10 -6.82 33.43
N GLY A 46 -19.94 -5.50 33.59
CA GLY A 46 -20.76 -4.70 34.47
C GLY A 46 -22.22 -4.65 34.05
N LYS A 47 -22.51 -4.47 32.76
CA LYS A 47 -23.88 -4.45 32.21
C LYS A 47 -24.59 -5.80 32.36
N GLN A 48 -23.84 -6.88 32.28
CA GLN A 48 -24.36 -8.25 32.49
C GLN A 48 -24.45 -8.66 33.98
N GLY A 49 -24.03 -7.78 34.90
CA GLY A 49 -24.05 -8.06 36.34
C GLY A 49 -23.03 -9.11 36.81
N ILE A 50 -22.01 -9.37 35.99
CA ILE A 50 -20.90 -10.32 36.31
C ILE A 50 -19.93 -9.66 37.29
N VAL A 51 -19.70 -8.34 37.13
CA VAL A 51 -19.01 -7.48 38.10
C VAL A 51 -19.96 -6.36 38.53
N SER A 52 -19.74 -5.75 39.72
CA SER A 52 -20.54 -4.60 40.12
C SER A 52 -20.20 -3.35 39.33
N ASN A 53 -21.08 -2.35 39.31
CA ASN A 53 -20.78 -1.08 38.63
C ASN A 53 -19.59 -0.36 39.25
N GLU A 54 -19.44 -0.43 40.57
CA GLU A 54 -18.32 0.15 41.30
C GLU A 54 -17.00 -0.50 40.92
N GLU A 55 -16.98 -1.84 40.79
CA GLU A 55 -15.80 -2.59 40.35
C GLU A 55 -15.45 -2.27 38.89
N LYS A 56 -16.45 -2.23 38.01
CA LYS A 56 -16.30 -1.83 36.60
C LYS A 56 -15.64 -0.44 36.50
N ASP A 57 -16.19 0.56 37.21
CA ASP A 57 -15.71 1.94 37.15
C ASP A 57 -14.29 2.06 37.74
N GLN A 58 -13.96 1.29 38.79
CA GLN A 58 -12.61 1.22 39.35
C GLN A 58 -11.61 0.60 38.38
N ILE A 59 -11.98 -0.45 37.64
CA ILE A 59 -11.14 -1.09 36.64
C ILE A 59 -10.90 -0.12 35.48
N ILE A 60 -11.94 0.54 34.95
CA ILE A 60 -11.81 1.52 33.86
C ILE A 60 -10.87 2.67 34.28
N ALA A 61 -11.07 3.23 35.48
CA ALA A 61 -10.20 4.30 35.99
C ALA A 61 -8.74 3.86 36.10
N GLY A 62 -8.48 2.63 36.58
CA GLY A 62 -7.14 2.06 36.64
C GLY A 62 -6.48 1.86 35.29
N LEU A 63 -7.23 1.40 34.28
CA LEU A 63 -6.75 1.23 32.90
C LEU A 63 -6.41 2.56 32.25
N GLU A 64 -7.24 3.59 32.41
CA GLU A 64 -6.96 4.93 31.88
C GLU A 64 -5.77 5.60 32.56
N GLU A 65 -5.55 5.35 33.85
CA GLU A 65 -4.34 5.82 34.54
C GLU A 65 -3.08 5.12 33.98
N ILE A 66 -3.13 3.80 33.72
CA ILE A 66 -2.03 3.05 33.09
C ILE A 66 -1.75 3.61 31.70
N ARG A 67 -2.77 3.86 30.88
CA ARG A 67 -2.63 4.49 29.56
C ARG A 67 -1.87 5.79 29.65
N LYS A 68 -2.27 6.65 30.57
CA LYS A 68 -1.60 7.94 30.81
C LYS A 68 -0.14 7.77 31.22
N GLU A 69 0.16 6.83 32.12
CA GLU A 69 1.53 6.55 32.55
C GLU A 69 2.42 6.01 31.43
N ILE A 70 1.87 5.19 30.52
CA ILE A 70 2.59 4.72 29.31
C ILE A 70 2.91 5.91 28.41
N VAL A 71 1.94 6.76 28.09
CA VAL A 71 2.13 7.95 27.24
C VAL A 71 3.15 8.93 27.86
N GLU A 72 3.16 9.08 29.18
CA GLU A 72 4.11 9.93 29.89
C GLU A 72 5.50 9.28 30.04
N GLY A 73 5.71 8.06 29.56
CA GLY A 73 6.98 7.32 29.64
C GLY A 73 7.34 6.88 31.08
N LYS A 74 6.37 6.83 31.99
CA LYS A 74 6.58 6.39 33.37
C LYS A 74 6.63 4.87 33.50
N ILE A 75 6.01 4.15 32.57
CA ILE A 75 6.02 2.71 32.52
C ILE A 75 7.06 2.28 31.48
N LEU A 76 8.02 1.47 31.91
CA LEU A 76 8.96 0.77 31.05
C LEU A 76 8.65 -0.72 31.12
N PHE A 77 8.36 -1.30 29.97
CA PHE A 77 8.14 -2.73 29.86
C PHE A 77 9.47 -3.49 29.75
N THR A 78 9.51 -4.67 30.34
CA THR A 78 10.70 -5.53 30.39
C THR A 78 10.35 -6.97 30.04
N VAL A 79 11.35 -7.84 29.90
CA VAL A 79 11.14 -9.27 29.67
C VAL A 79 10.29 -9.96 30.76
N GLU A 80 10.27 -9.40 31.96
CA GLU A 80 9.46 -9.93 33.07
C GLU A 80 7.96 -9.66 32.91
N ASP A 81 7.58 -8.75 32.00
CA ASP A 81 6.17 -8.48 31.65
C ASP A 81 5.62 -9.54 30.67
N GLU A 82 6.48 -10.36 30.04
CA GLU A 82 6.16 -11.39 29.04
C GLU A 82 5.52 -10.81 27.76
N ASP A 83 4.31 -10.24 27.86
CA ASP A 83 3.56 -9.58 26.80
C ASP A 83 2.87 -8.30 27.32
N ILE A 84 2.34 -7.48 26.42
CA ILE A 84 1.65 -6.22 26.77
C ILE A 84 0.44 -6.48 27.64
N HIS A 85 -0.27 -7.57 27.42
CA HIS A 85 -1.47 -7.93 28.15
C HIS A 85 -1.16 -8.24 29.63
N MET A 86 -0.12 -9.06 29.88
CA MET A 86 0.37 -9.34 31.22
C MET A 86 0.91 -8.09 31.89
N GLY A 87 1.64 -7.28 31.12
CA GLY A 87 2.19 -6.02 31.60
C GLY A 87 1.13 -5.04 32.09
N ILE A 88 0.01 -4.90 31.38
CA ILE A 88 -1.13 -4.04 31.78
C ILE A 88 -1.89 -4.67 32.93
N GLU A 89 -2.23 -5.97 32.87
CA GLU A 89 -3.01 -6.67 33.90
C GLU A 89 -2.30 -6.65 35.26
N SER A 90 -0.98 -6.91 35.28
CA SER A 90 -0.18 -6.87 36.53
C SER A 90 -0.20 -5.49 37.15
N ARG A 91 -0.02 -4.43 36.39
CA ARG A 91 -0.04 -3.05 36.86
C ARG A 91 -1.44 -2.63 37.36
N LEU A 92 -2.48 -3.13 36.70
CA LEU A 92 -3.85 -2.91 37.15
C LEU A 92 -4.08 -3.53 38.54
N ILE A 93 -3.64 -4.78 38.74
CA ILE A 93 -3.73 -5.47 40.02
C ILE A 93 -2.92 -4.73 41.10
N ASP A 94 -1.73 -4.27 40.78
CA ASP A 94 -0.91 -3.50 41.70
C ASP A 94 -1.57 -2.19 42.15
N LYS A 95 -2.32 -1.52 41.23
CA LYS A 95 -3.03 -0.28 41.50
C LYS A 95 -4.33 -0.45 42.31
N ILE A 96 -5.15 -1.41 41.96
CA ILE A 96 -6.51 -1.53 42.47
C ILE A 96 -6.78 -2.84 43.23
N GLY A 97 -5.75 -3.67 43.43
CA GLY A 97 -5.83 -4.91 44.21
C GLY A 97 -6.69 -6.00 43.56
N ASP A 98 -7.40 -6.76 44.39
CA ASP A 98 -8.17 -7.95 43.92
C ASP A 98 -9.28 -7.62 42.92
N VAL A 99 -9.76 -6.38 42.88
CA VAL A 99 -10.74 -5.94 41.88
C VAL A 99 -10.16 -6.03 40.47
N GLY A 100 -8.86 -5.73 40.29
CA GLY A 100 -8.17 -5.85 39.02
C GLY A 100 -8.16 -7.25 38.44
N LYS A 101 -8.13 -8.29 39.30
CA LYS A 101 -8.17 -9.69 38.87
C LYS A 101 -9.48 -10.07 38.19
N LYS A 102 -10.57 -9.34 38.41
CA LYS A 102 -11.88 -9.59 37.81
C LYS A 102 -11.95 -9.24 36.32
N LEU A 103 -11.04 -8.41 35.83
CA LEU A 103 -10.97 -8.02 34.43
C LEU A 103 -10.85 -9.26 33.49
N HIS A 104 -10.13 -10.30 33.93
CA HIS A 104 -9.91 -11.50 33.09
C HIS A 104 -11.12 -12.47 33.04
N THR A 105 -12.21 -12.16 33.76
CA THR A 105 -13.43 -13.03 33.80
C THR A 105 -13.98 -13.20 32.40
N SER A 106 -14.18 -14.45 31.98
CA SER A 106 -14.73 -14.82 30.64
C SER A 106 -13.89 -14.30 29.47
N ARG A 107 -12.58 -14.20 29.65
CA ARG A 107 -11.62 -13.82 28.61
C ARG A 107 -10.44 -14.80 28.61
N SER A 108 -9.87 -15.06 27.45
CA SER A 108 -8.60 -15.75 27.28
C SER A 108 -7.58 -14.82 26.64
N ARG A 109 -6.29 -15.12 26.81
CA ARG A 109 -5.25 -14.46 26.04
C ARG A 109 -5.49 -14.65 24.53
N ASN A 110 -6.12 -15.74 24.11
CA ASN A 110 -6.36 -16.07 22.70
C ASN A 110 -7.29 -15.07 22.01
N ASP A 111 -8.46 -14.74 22.59
CA ASP A 111 -9.39 -13.75 22.03
C ASP A 111 -8.95 -12.32 22.30
N GLN A 112 -8.20 -12.07 23.39
CA GLN A 112 -7.59 -10.77 23.70
C GLN A 112 -6.55 -10.38 22.64
N CYS A 113 -5.59 -11.25 22.32
CA CYS A 113 -4.60 -10.97 21.29
C CYS A 113 -5.26 -10.70 19.92
N GLN A 114 -6.34 -11.43 19.61
CA GLN A 114 -7.07 -11.25 18.35
C GLN A 114 -7.74 -9.88 18.26
N VAL A 115 -8.38 -9.41 19.33
CA VAL A 115 -9.04 -8.10 19.28
C VAL A 115 -8.02 -6.98 19.14
N ASP A 116 -6.88 -7.09 19.82
CA ASP A 116 -5.86 -6.07 19.80
C ASP A 116 -5.22 -5.94 18.42
N ILE A 117 -4.87 -7.06 17.79
CA ILE A 117 -4.33 -7.05 16.42
C ILE A 117 -5.35 -6.47 15.44
N ARG A 118 -6.65 -6.87 15.54
CA ARG A 118 -7.68 -6.33 14.65
C ARG A 118 -7.91 -4.83 14.84
N LEU A 119 -7.94 -4.34 16.07
CA LEU A 119 -8.06 -2.92 16.37
C LEU A 119 -6.84 -2.14 15.87
N TYR A 120 -5.64 -2.66 16.14
CA TYR A 120 -4.39 -2.07 15.68
C TYR A 120 -4.32 -2.00 14.16
N LEU A 121 -4.54 -3.13 13.49
CA LEU A 121 -4.49 -3.19 12.02
C LEU A 121 -5.56 -2.32 11.38
N ARG A 122 -6.77 -2.26 11.94
CA ARG A 122 -7.85 -1.36 11.49
C ARG A 122 -7.39 0.11 11.48
N LYS A 123 -6.75 0.56 12.55
CA LYS A 123 -6.19 1.91 12.65
C LYS A 123 -5.10 2.14 11.60
N GLU A 124 -4.16 1.21 11.47
CA GLU A 124 -3.06 1.32 10.51
C GLU A 124 -3.55 1.31 9.05
N ILE A 125 -4.61 0.54 8.75
CA ILE A 125 -5.26 0.55 7.43
C ILE A 125 -5.81 1.94 7.12
N TYR A 126 -6.51 2.61 8.06
CA TYR A 126 -6.99 3.97 7.83
C TYR A 126 -5.84 4.95 7.57
N GLU A 127 -4.72 4.83 8.28
CA GLU A 127 -3.55 5.68 8.04
C GLU A 127 -2.93 5.42 6.66
N ILE A 128 -2.83 4.16 6.24
CA ILE A 128 -2.34 3.79 4.90
C ILE A 128 -3.28 4.28 3.81
N LEU A 129 -4.59 4.14 3.98
CA LEU A 129 -5.59 4.67 3.04
C LEU A 129 -5.44 6.18 2.89
N ASN A 130 -5.23 6.93 3.99
CA ASN A 130 -4.98 8.36 3.93
C ASN A 130 -3.68 8.69 3.16
N SER A 131 -2.60 7.93 3.38
CA SER A 131 -1.35 8.12 2.64
C SER A 131 -1.50 7.80 1.15
N LEU A 132 -2.25 6.75 0.79
CA LEU A 132 -2.56 6.42 -0.60
C LEU A 132 -3.45 7.50 -1.26
N CYS A 133 -4.46 8.00 -0.58
CA CYS A 133 -5.30 9.11 -1.07
C CYS A 133 -4.46 10.39 -1.27
N TYR A 134 -3.51 10.68 -0.39
CA TYR A 134 -2.58 11.78 -0.58
C TYR A 134 -1.70 11.56 -1.83
N LEU A 135 -1.14 10.35 -2.03
CA LEU A 135 -0.39 10.00 -3.23
C LEU A 135 -1.24 10.23 -4.50
N GLU A 136 -2.49 9.77 -4.49
CA GLU A 136 -3.41 9.96 -5.62
C GLU A 136 -3.71 11.44 -5.89
N SER A 137 -3.82 12.26 -4.86
CA SER A 137 -3.98 13.71 -5.02
C SER A 137 -2.76 14.36 -5.69
N VAL A 138 -1.56 13.91 -5.35
CA VAL A 138 -0.31 14.34 -5.98
C VAL A 138 -0.24 13.88 -7.44
N ILE A 139 -0.67 12.65 -7.73
CA ILE A 139 -0.74 12.12 -9.10
C ILE A 139 -1.68 12.97 -9.96
N LEU A 140 -2.90 13.27 -9.48
CA LEU A 140 -3.86 14.11 -10.19
C LEU A 140 -3.30 15.51 -10.47
N LYS A 141 -2.68 16.13 -9.48
CA LYS A 141 -2.02 17.45 -9.62
C LYS A 141 -0.93 17.43 -10.71
N LYS A 142 -0.10 16.39 -10.74
CA LYS A 142 0.94 16.22 -11.76
C LYS A 142 0.35 15.89 -13.13
N ALA A 143 -0.66 15.03 -13.18
CA ALA A 143 -1.36 14.71 -14.42
C ALA A 143 -1.96 15.96 -15.07
N GLU A 144 -2.61 16.83 -14.31
CA GLU A 144 -3.15 18.11 -14.77
C GLU A 144 -2.06 19.06 -15.27
N LYS A 145 -0.95 19.20 -14.52
CA LYS A 145 0.19 20.04 -14.93
C LYS A 145 0.78 19.61 -16.28
N TYR A 146 0.76 18.33 -16.58
CA TYR A 146 1.42 17.73 -17.75
C TYR A 146 0.44 17.07 -18.72
N GLU A 147 -0.85 17.42 -18.70
CA GLU A 147 -1.90 16.74 -19.51
C GLU A 147 -1.66 16.84 -21.02
N ASP A 148 -1.05 17.95 -21.49
CA ASP A 148 -0.75 18.24 -22.89
C ASP A 148 0.74 18.08 -23.24
N LYS A 149 1.58 17.74 -22.29
CA LYS A 149 3.04 17.62 -22.50
C LYS A 149 3.38 16.26 -23.09
N ILE A 150 3.88 16.28 -24.34
CA ILE A 150 4.17 15.06 -25.09
C ILE A 150 5.50 14.48 -24.64
N THR A 151 5.54 13.15 -24.55
CA THR A 151 6.72 12.35 -24.26
C THR A 151 6.75 11.10 -25.13
N VAL A 152 7.86 10.37 -25.07
CA VAL A 152 8.01 9.09 -25.75
C VAL A 152 7.32 8.00 -24.92
N GLY A 153 6.44 7.22 -25.55
CA GLY A 153 5.93 5.99 -25.00
C GLY A 153 6.83 4.81 -25.39
N PHE A 154 7.09 3.92 -24.45
CA PHE A 154 7.99 2.79 -24.60
C PHE A 154 7.24 1.46 -24.52
N THR A 155 7.63 0.52 -25.41
CA THR A 155 7.37 -0.91 -25.25
C THR A 155 8.69 -1.64 -25.49
N HIS A 156 8.99 -2.69 -24.73
CA HIS A 156 10.27 -3.41 -24.80
C HIS A 156 11.50 -2.50 -24.65
N LEU A 157 11.36 -1.37 -23.94
CA LEU A 157 12.36 -0.30 -23.83
C LEU A 157 12.76 0.34 -25.17
N GLN A 158 11.96 0.17 -26.21
CA GLN A 158 12.10 0.82 -27.50
C GLN A 158 11.10 1.97 -27.64
N HIS A 159 11.46 3.00 -28.39
CA HIS A 159 10.55 4.05 -28.79
C HIS A 159 9.38 3.44 -29.54
N ALA A 160 8.14 3.69 -29.07
CA ALA A 160 6.95 3.08 -29.63
C ALA A 160 6.02 4.12 -30.25
N GLN A 161 5.34 4.91 -29.42
CA GLN A 161 4.34 5.87 -29.84
C GLN A 161 4.43 7.14 -29.01
N PRO A 162 4.02 8.31 -29.54
CA PRO A 162 3.96 9.52 -28.75
C PRO A 162 2.75 9.46 -27.80
N ILE A 163 2.98 9.84 -26.55
CA ILE A 163 1.96 9.92 -25.51
C ILE A 163 2.11 11.22 -24.73
N THR A 164 1.18 11.53 -23.84
CA THR A 164 1.37 12.64 -22.90
C THR A 164 1.89 12.16 -21.56
N ILE A 165 2.62 13.02 -20.85
CA ILE A 165 3.08 12.73 -19.48
C ILE A 165 1.89 12.59 -18.55
N GLY A 166 0.84 13.42 -18.70
CA GLY A 166 -0.40 13.27 -17.94
C GLY A 166 -1.03 11.89 -18.10
N PHE A 167 -0.97 11.30 -19.30
CA PHE A 167 -1.44 9.94 -19.56
C PHE A 167 -0.66 8.89 -18.75
N VAL A 168 0.65 9.03 -18.62
CA VAL A 168 1.49 8.15 -17.80
C VAL A 168 1.07 8.24 -16.32
N PHE A 169 0.86 9.46 -15.82
CA PHE A 169 0.37 9.64 -14.44
C PHE A 169 -0.97 8.96 -14.22
N MET A 170 -1.91 9.08 -15.16
CA MET A 170 -3.22 8.43 -15.04
C MET A 170 -3.13 6.89 -15.11
N ALA A 171 -2.10 6.32 -15.73
CA ALA A 171 -1.86 4.88 -15.66
C ALA A 171 -1.46 4.43 -14.23
N TYR A 172 -0.60 5.18 -13.56
CA TYR A 172 -0.24 4.93 -12.15
C TYR A 172 -1.41 5.20 -11.19
N PHE A 173 -2.21 6.25 -11.45
CA PHE A 173 -3.47 6.48 -10.75
C PHE A 173 -4.33 5.21 -10.72
N GLN A 174 -4.51 4.53 -11.84
CA GLN A 174 -5.32 3.31 -11.88
C GLN A 174 -4.73 2.15 -11.05
N MET A 175 -3.43 2.12 -10.83
CA MET A 175 -2.78 1.10 -9.98
C MET A 175 -3.10 1.33 -8.51
N PHE A 176 -2.87 2.54 -8.00
CA PHE A 176 -3.11 2.88 -6.60
C PHE A 176 -4.60 2.98 -6.25
N LYS A 177 -5.45 3.35 -7.21
CA LYS A 177 -6.90 3.22 -7.07
C LYS A 177 -7.29 1.79 -6.71
N ARG A 178 -6.79 0.80 -7.45
CA ARG A 178 -7.05 -0.62 -7.14
C ARG A 178 -6.45 -1.06 -5.81
N ASP A 179 -5.36 -0.44 -5.35
CA ASP A 179 -4.77 -0.74 -4.04
C ASP A 179 -5.66 -0.22 -2.91
N ILE A 180 -6.22 0.98 -3.04
CA ILE A 180 -7.20 1.54 -2.11
C ILE A 180 -8.45 0.67 -2.04
N GLU A 181 -8.98 0.24 -3.20
CA GLU A 181 -10.16 -0.64 -3.27
C GLU A 181 -9.91 -1.98 -2.56
N ARG A 182 -8.76 -2.65 -2.80
CA ARG A 182 -8.39 -3.90 -2.11
C ARG A 182 -8.30 -3.72 -0.61
N LEU A 183 -7.58 -2.70 -0.16
CA LEU A 183 -7.38 -2.45 1.26
C LEU A 183 -8.70 -2.10 1.97
N THR A 184 -9.64 -1.45 1.28
CA THR A 184 -10.99 -1.20 1.76
C THR A 184 -11.76 -2.52 1.94
N ASP A 185 -11.68 -3.43 0.97
CA ASP A 185 -12.29 -4.76 1.05
C ASP A 185 -11.69 -5.59 2.21
N THR A 186 -10.38 -5.52 2.42
CA THR A 186 -9.70 -6.16 3.57
C THR A 186 -10.20 -5.60 4.90
N LEU A 187 -10.41 -4.28 4.99
CA LEU A 187 -10.97 -3.63 6.17
C LEU A 187 -12.37 -4.15 6.52
N GLU A 188 -13.24 -4.39 5.54
CA GLU A 188 -14.56 -4.95 5.77
C GLU A 188 -14.50 -6.36 6.38
N ARG A 189 -13.63 -7.23 5.89
CA ARG A 189 -13.45 -8.60 6.41
C ARG A 189 -12.72 -8.62 7.76
N LEU A 190 -11.82 -7.70 8.01
CA LEU A 190 -11.15 -7.52 9.30
C LEU A 190 -12.15 -7.17 10.42
N ASN A 191 -13.19 -6.39 10.11
CA ASN A 191 -14.01 -5.65 11.07
C ASN A 191 -15.07 -6.53 11.79
N TYR A 192 -14.64 -7.71 12.31
CA TYR A 192 -15.46 -8.58 13.14
C TYR A 192 -14.81 -8.82 14.51
N ASN A 193 -15.62 -8.74 15.58
CA ASN A 193 -15.17 -8.78 16.97
C ASN A 193 -14.87 -10.20 17.46
N PRO A 194 -13.63 -10.49 17.89
CA PRO A 194 -13.25 -11.79 18.42
C PRO A 194 -13.58 -11.96 19.92
N LEU A 195 -13.75 -10.87 20.70
CA LEU A 195 -13.97 -10.96 22.14
C LEU A 195 -15.16 -11.85 22.51
N GLY A 196 -14.97 -12.68 23.53
CA GLY A 196 -15.93 -13.66 24.01
C GLY A 196 -15.84 -15.02 23.32
N ALA A 197 -14.94 -15.18 22.34
CA ALA A 197 -14.54 -16.51 21.86
C ALA A 197 -13.77 -17.30 22.93
N CYS A 198 -13.20 -16.60 23.90
CA CYS A 198 -12.38 -17.14 24.98
C CYS A 198 -11.22 -17.99 24.45
N ALA A 199 -10.94 -19.14 25.05
CA ALA A 199 -9.82 -19.96 24.61
C ALA A 199 -10.05 -20.61 23.23
N LEU A 200 -11.28 -21.12 22.96
CA LEU A 200 -11.68 -21.73 21.69
C LEU A 200 -13.17 -22.15 21.63
N ALA A 201 -13.88 -22.20 22.76
CA ALA A 201 -15.22 -22.82 22.85
C ALA A 201 -16.29 -21.87 23.43
N GLY A 202 -15.98 -20.58 23.54
CA GLY A 202 -16.82 -19.62 24.22
C GLY A 202 -16.78 -19.79 25.75
N THR A 203 -17.82 -19.35 26.46
CA THR A 203 -17.90 -19.34 27.92
C THR A 203 -19.30 -19.76 28.40
N THR A 204 -19.37 -20.24 29.65
CA THR A 204 -20.63 -20.50 30.33
C THR A 204 -21.25 -19.28 31.00
N MET A 205 -20.51 -18.15 31.03
CA MET A 205 -20.99 -16.89 31.60
C MET A 205 -21.92 -16.18 30.62
N PRO A 206 -22.91 -15.41 31.11
CA PRO A 206 -23.92 -14.73 30.28
C PRO A 206 -23.32 -13.42 29.68
N ILE A 207 -22.24 -13.53 28.92
CA ILE A 207 -21.63 -12.37 28.26
C ILE A 207 -22.45 -11.91 27.05
N ASP A 208 -22.28 -10.64 26.66
CA ASP A 208 -22.91 -10.03 25.49
C ASP A 208 -21.82 -9.59 24.47
N ARG A 209 -21.59 -10.43 23.46
CA ARG A 209 -20.61 -10.17 22.38
C ARG A 209 -21.07 -9.08 21.42
N HIS A 210 -22.39 -8.83 21.29
CA HIS A 210 -22.90 -7.74 20.45
C HIS A 210 -22.60 -6.39 21.08
N LEU A 211 -22.74 -6.28 22.42
CA LEU A 211 -22.39 -5.07 23.13
C LEU A 211 -20.89 -4.74 22.99
N THR A 212 -19.98 -5.71 23.12
CA THR A 212 -18.56 -5.45 22.92
C THR A 212 -18.23 -5.08 21.48
N SER A 213 -18.97 -5.63 20.50
CA SER A 213 -18.83 -5.23 19.09
C SER A 213 -19.24 -3.77 18.87
N GLU A 214 -20.38 -3.35 19.46
CA GLU A 214 -20.85 -1.96 19.40
C GLU A 214 -19.82 -0.98 20.02
N LEU A 215 -19.34 -1.29 21.24
CA LEU A 215 -18.38 -0.46 21.99
C LEU A 215 -17.05 -0.29 21.25
N LEU A 216 -16.62 -1.29 20.48
CA LEU A 216 -15.37 -1.29 19.71
C LEU A 216 -15.57 -0.95 18.22
N SER A 217 -16.79 -0.59 17.82
CA SER A 217 -17.13 -0.25 16.43
C SER A 217 -16.83 -1.38 15.43
N PHE A 218 -17.00 -2.62 15.83
CA PHE A 218 -17.00 -3.77 14.93
C PHE A 218 -18.38 -3.98 14.31
N THR A 219 -18.42 -4.55 13.12
CA THR A 219 -19.66 -4.86 12.39
C THR A 219 -20.55 -5.85 13.17
N ALA A 220 -19.95 -6.91 13.70
CA ALA A 220 -20.62 -7.95 14.47
C ALA A 220 -19.58 -8.83 15.20
N PRO A 221 -19.98 -9.69 16.15
CA PRO A 221 -19.10 -10.73 16.66
C PRO A 221 -18.82 -11.80 15.58
N THR A 222 -17.62 -12.41 15.64
CA THR A 222 -17.29 -13.60 14.84
C THR A 222 -18.20 -14.78 15.21
N GLU A 223 -18.51 -15.65 14.24
CA GLU A 223 -19.56 -16.68 14.40
C GLU A 223 -19.09 -17.98 15.05
N ASN A 224 -17.80 -18.32 14.99
CA ASN A 224 -17.25 -19.56 15.55
C ASN A 224 -16.03 -19.28 16.41
N ALA A 225 -16.10 -19.63 17.70
CA ALA A 225 -15.04 -19.32 18.66
C ALA A 225 -13.70 -20.02 18.35
N MET A 226 -13.73 -21.24 17.82
CA MET A 226 -12.51 -21.98 17.49
C MET A 226 -11.79 -21.39 16.28
N ASP A 227 -12.55 -21.04 15.24
CA ASP A 227 -12.06 -20.34 14.06
C ASP A 227 -11.51 -18.96 14.46
N THR A 228 -12.25 -18.20 15.27
CA THR A 228 -11.88 -16.85 15.73
C THR A 228 -10.48 -16.76 16.30
N VAL A 229 -10.11 -17.69 17.17
CA VAL A 229 -8.79 -17.67 17.85
C VAL A 229 -7.66 -18.20 16.96
N SER A 230 -7.99 -18.84 15.85
CA SER A 230 -7.06 -19.39 14.86
C SER A 230 -6.87 -18.46 13.66
N ASP A 231 -7.87 -17.69 13.27
CA ASP A 231 -7.92 -16.87 12.07
C ASP A 231 -6.78 -15.83 12.01
N ARG A 232 -6.07 -15.81 10.88
CA ARG A 232 -5.08 -14.79 10.49
C ARG A 232 -5.28 -14.36 9.03
N ASP A 233 -6.40 -14.72 8.41
CA ASP A 233 -6.67 -14.42 7.00
C ASP A 233 -6.65 -12.90 6.75
N TYR A 234 -7.20 -12.11 7.67
CA TYR A 234 -7.16 -10.65 7.58
C TYR A 234 -5.71 -10.07 7.55
N SER A 235 -4.78 -10.70 8.26
CA SER A 235 -3.35 -10.32 8.23
C SER A 235 -2.68 -10.77 6.92
N LEU A 236 -3.02 -11.96 6.41
CA LEU A 236 -2.54 -12.44 5.11
C LEU A 236 -3.09 -11.60 3.95
N GLU A 237 -4.36 -11.21 3.99
CA GLU A 237 -4.93 -10.28 3.01
C GLU A 237 -4.20 -8.94 3.03
N PHE A 238 -4.02 -8.34 4.21
CA PHE A 238 -3.27 -7.10 4.36
C PHE A 238 -1.84 -7.20 3.80
N LEU A 239 -1.10 -8.25 4.14
CA LEU A 239 0.25 -8.48 3.63
C LEU A 239 0.27 -8.71 2.11
N SER A 240 -0.79 -9.31 1.55
CA SER A 240 -0.95 -9.47 0.10
C SER A 240 -1.20 -8.13 -0.58
N ASP A 241 -2.06 -7.29 -0.01
CA ASP A 241 -2.34 -5.94 -0.50
C ASP A 241 -1.09 -5.06 -0.45
N ALA A 242 -0.36 -5.11 0.69
CA ALA A 242 0.92 -4.44 0.85
C ALA A 242 1.93 -4.89 -0.22
N SER A 243 2.02 -6.20 -0.48
CA SER A 243 2.92 -6.77 -1.49
C SER A 243 2.59 -6.28 -2.90
N ILE A 244 1.30 -6.22 -3.27
CA ILE A 244 0.86 -5.72 -4.57
C ILE A 244 1.15 -4.21 -4.71
N SER A 245 0.82 -3.42 -3.70
CA SER A 245 1.05 -1.98 -3.71
C SER A 245 2.54 -1.63 -3.75
N MET A 246 3.36 -2.33 -2.97
CA MET A 246 4.82 -2.18 -3.01
C MET A 246 5.40 -2.56 -4.38
N MET A 247 4.83 -3.54 -5.09
CA MET A 247 5.20 -3.85 -6.47
C MET A 247 4.87 -2.68 -7.41
N HIS A 248 3.71 -2.02 -7.26
CA HIS A 248 3.37 -0.83 -8.05
C HIS A 248 4.36 0.30 -7.79
N LEU A 249 4.68 0.59 -6.52
CA LEU A 249 5.70 1.58 -6.14
C LEU A 249 7.08 1.25 -6.73
N SER A 250 7.48 -0.03 -6.72
CA SER A 250 8.74 -0.49 -7.30
C SER A 250 8.81 -0.27 -8.79
N ARG A 251 7.73 -0.56 -9.54
CA ARG A 251 7.67 -0.34 -10.99
C ARG A 251 7.87 1.14 -11.33
N TRP A 252 7.21 2.02 -10.58
CA TRP A 252 7.33 3.45 -10.82
C TRP A 252 8.70 3.98 -10.39
N ALA A 253 9.22 3.51 -9.27
CA ALA A 253 10.57 3.84 -8.81
C ALA A 253 11.66 3.40 -9.81
N GLU A 254 11.46 2.28 -10.52
CA GLU A 254 12.33 1.84 -11.62
C GLU A 254 12.33 2.86 -12.75
N GLU A 255 11.16 3.31 -13.22
CA GLU A 255 11.06 4.35 -14.27
C GLU A 255 11.69 5.68 -13.81
N PHE A 256 11.51 6.06 -12.54
CA PHE A 256 12.14 7.23 -11.96
C PHE A 256 13.69 7.15 -12.01
N ALA A 257 14.24 5.98 -11.67
CA ALA A 257 15.68 5.77 -11.74
C ALA A 257 16.20 5.91 -13.17
N TRP A 258 15.48 5.34 -14.17
CA TRP A 258 15.87 5.52 -15.59
C TRP A 258 15.71 6.95 -16.06
N TRP A 259 14.56 7.57 -15.82
CA TRP A 259 14.28 8.94 -16.26
C TRP A 259 15.23 9.96 -15.64
N ASN A 260 15.77 9.68 -14.45
CA ASN A 260 16.77 10.52 -13.79
C ASN A 260 18.21 10.22 -14.25
N SER A 261 18.46 9.11 -14.96
CA SER A 261 19.81 8.76 -15.43
C SER A 261 20.36 9.79 -16.39
N SER A 262 21.69 9.81 -16.55
CA SER A 262 22.37 10.71 -17.48
C SER A 262 21.93 10.50 -18.93
N GLU A 263 21.60 9.27 -19.31
CA GLU A 263 21.22 8.85 -20.65
C GLU A 263 19.81 9.33 -21.01
N PHE A 264 18.84 9.20 -20.09
CA PHE A 264 17.46 9.67 -20.29
C PHE A 264 17.33 11.16 -19.96
N SER A 265 17.69 11.53 -18.76
CA SER A 265 17.62 12.92 -18.27
C SER A 265 16.25 13.58 -18.40
N TYR A 266 15.17 12.77 -18.29
CA TYR A 266 13.77 13.22 -18.46
C TYR A 266 13.23 13.95 -17.24
N ILE A 267 13.72 13.61 -16.04
CA ILE A 267 13.28 14.22 -14.79
C ILE A 267 14.45 14.77 -13.98
N ALA A 268 14.14 15.71 -13.11
CA ALA A 268 15.02 16.16 -12.05
C ALA A 268 14.36 15.87 -10.70
N ILE A 269 14.89 14.89 -9.97
CA ILE A 269 14.49 14.65 -8.59
C ILE A 269 15.08 15.75 -7.72
N ASP A 270 14.26 16.32 -6.82
CA ASP A 270 14.70 17.37 -5.90
C ASP A 270 15.86 16.88 -5.01
N ASP A 271 16.79 17.77 -4.70
CA ASP A 271 18.02 17.47 -3.95
C ASP A 271 17.71 16.86 -2.56
N SER A 272 16.57 17.19 -1.97
CA SER A 272 16.15 16.65 -0.68
C SER A 272 15.82 15.14 -0.71
N PHE A 273 15.73 14.53 -1.90
CA PHE A 273 15.48 13.09 -2.11
C PHE A 273 16.62 12.38 -2.83
N CYS A 274 17.78 13.01 -2.90
CA CYS A 274 18.97 12.47 -3.53
C CYS A 274 20.13 12.46 -2.56
N THR A 275 21.14 11.62 -2.85
CA THR A 275 22.44 11.71 -2.15
C THR A 275 23.56 11.99 -3.13
N GLY A 276 24.69 12.48 -2.60
CA GLY A 276 25.91 12.70 -3.37
C GLY A 276 26.89 11.53 -3.24
N SER A 277 28.05 11.70 -3.84
CA SER A 277 29.19 10.80 -3.70
C SER A 277 30.27 11.45 -2.87
N SER A 278 30.88 10.72 -1.94
CA SER A 278 32.00 11.21 -1.13
C SER A 278 33.29 11.46 -1.95
N ILE A 279 33.38 10.87 -3.15
CA ILE A 279 34.57 10.96 -4.03
C ILE A 279 34.28 11.65 -5.37
N MET A 280 33.03 11.64 -5.84
CA MET A 280 32.62 12.21 -7.12
C MET A 280 31.70 13.42 -6.89
N PRO A 281 32.24 14.68 -6.88
CA PRO A 281 31.49 15.86 -6.47
C PRO A 281 30.33 16.22 -7.40
N GLN A 282 30.35 15.74 -8.65
CA GLN A 282 29.29 15.96 -9.63
C GLN A 282 28.12 14.96 -9.55
N LYS A 283 28.28 13.87 -8.77
CA LYS A 283 27.32 12.77 -8.77
C LYS A 283 26.13 13.05 -7.86
N LYS A 284 24.93 12.86 -8.38
CA LYS A 284 23.65 12.92 -7.68
C LYS A 284 22.89 11.62 -7.93
N ASN A 285 22.60 10.87 -6.88
CA ASN A 285 22.00 9.54 -6.94
C ASN A 285 20.51 9.57 -6.64
N PRO A 286 19.66 8.79 -7.33
CA PRO A 286 18.22 8.65 -7.04
C PRO A 286 17.97 7.61 -5.92
N ASP A 287 18.68 7.72 -4.78
CA ASP A 287 18.69 6.68 -3.74
C ASP A 287 17.31 6.32 -3.22
N MET A 288 16.38 7.28 -3.16
CA MET A 288 15.03 6.96 -2.66
C MET A 288 14.29 6.03 -3.63
N ALA A 289 14.42 6.24 -4.94
CA ALA A 289 13.86 5.33 -5.94
C ALA A 289 14.50 3.92 -5.83
N GLU A 290 15.82 3.85 -5.62
CA GLU A 290 16.52 2.58 -5.48
C GLU A 290 16.13 1.84 -4.19
N LEU A 291 16.03 2.54 -3.05
CA LEU A 291 15.59 1.96 -1.79
C LEU A 291 14.15 1.45 -1.84
N ILE A 292 13.25 2.15 -2.51
CA ILE A 292 11.86 1.71 -2.71
C ILE A 292 11.85 0.36 -3.42
N ARG A 293 12.62 0.21 -4.51
CA ARG A 293 12.76 -1.09 -5.20
C ARG A 293 13.27 -2.19 -4.27
N GLY A 294 14.29 -1.88 -3.46
CA GLY A 294 14.89 -2.85 -2.54
C GLY A 294 13.96 -3.28 -1.42
N LYS A 295 13.17 -2.36 -0.85
CA LYS A 295 12.27 -2.63 0.28
C LYS A 295 11.10 -3.56 -0.07
N VAL A 296 10.74 -3.71 -1.32
CA VAL A 296 9.69 -4.64 -1.77
C VAL A 296 9.97 -6.07 -1.33
N GLY A 297 11.21 -6.52 -1.45
CA GLY A 297 11.61 -7.87 -1.04
C GLY A 297 11.38 -8.14 0.45
N ARG A 298 11.42 -7.10 1.30
CA ARG A 298 11.13 -7.21 2.72
C ARG A 298 9.65 -7.55 2.95
N VAL A 299 8.74 -6.80 2.37
CA VAL A 299 7.29 -7.02 2.49
C VAL A 299 6.86 -8.37 1.87
N TYR A 300 7.51 -8.80 0.77
CA TYR A 300 7.30 -10.16 0.24
C TYR A 300 7.76 -11.24 1.23
N GLY A 301 8.87 -11.00 1.92
CA GLY A 301 9.36 -11.89 2.99
C GLY A 301 8.35 -12.00 4.13
N ASP A 302 7.74 -10.90 4.56
CA ASP A 302 6.74 -10.85 5.61
C ASP A 302 5.48 -11.67 5.26
N LEU A 303 4.96 -11.53 4.03
CA LEU A 303 3.86 -12.35 3.54
C LEU A 303 4.23 -13.85 3.55
N MET A 304 5.41 -14.18 3.04
CA MET A 304 5.86 -15.56 2.97
C MET A 304 6.09 -16.17 4.36
N GLN A 305 6.57 -15.36 5.32
CA GLN A 305 6.72 -15.76 6.72
C GLN A 305 5.36 -16.17 7.31
N LEU A 306 4.36 -15.31 7.23
CA LEU A 306 3.04 -15.60 7.82
C LEU A 306 2.34 -16.77 7.11
N LEU A 307 2.40 -16.88 5.78
CA LEU A 307 1.92 -18.05 5.04
C LEU A 307 2.59 -19.34 5.53
N THR A 308 3.89 -19.28 5.85
CA THR A 308 4.65 -20.42 6.33
C THR A 308 4.24 -20.82 7.74
N VAL A 309 3.99 -19.87 8.63
CA VAL A 309 3.43 -20.10 9.96
C VAL A 309 2.07 -20.80 9.87
N MET A 310 1.17 -20.25 9.06
CA MET A 310 -0.21 -20.72 8.98
C MET A 310 -0.36 -22.12 8.36
N LYS A 311 0.45 -22.47 7.36
CA LYS A 311 0.29 -23.71 6.56
C LYS A 311 0.29 -25.03 7.34
N GLY A 312 0.88 -25.05 8.52
CA GLY A 312 1.06 -26.29 9.30
C GLY A 312 0.48 -26.21 10.71
N THR A 313 -0.13 -25.09 11.08
CA THR A 313 -0.68 -24.87 12.42
C THR A 313 -2.12 -25.40 12.49
N SER A 314 -2.42 -26.19 13.53
CA SER A 314 -3.75 -26.75 13.74
C SER A 314 -4.75 -25.70 14.25
N LEU A 315 -6.07 -26.03 14.20
CA LEU A 315 -7.13 -25.18 14.72
C LEU A 315 -6.94 -24.80 16.20
N ALA A 316 -7.64 -23.77 16.59
CA ALA A 316 -7.53 -23.04 17.84
C ALA A 316 -6.19 -22.29 17.92
N TYR A 317 -5.58 -22.19 19.09
CA TYR A 317 -4.36 -21.41 19.28
C TYR A 317 -3.13 -22.31 19.51
N ASN A 318 -2.06 -21.97 18.83
CA ASN A 318 -0.72 -22.53 19.06
C ASN A 318 0.27 -21.37 19.22
N LYS A 319 1.36 -21.58 19.94
CA LYS A 319 2.37 -20.55 20.20
C LYS A 319 3.02 -20.01 18.92
N ASP A 320 2.97 -20.76 17.82
CA ASP A 320 3.35 -20.37 16.47
C ASP A 320 2.74 -19.02 16.06
N PHE A 321 1.53 -18.76 16.49
CA PHE A 321 0.81 -17.50 16.21
C PHE A 321 1.40 -16.26 16.89
N GLN A 322 2.40 -16.39 17.76
CA GLN A 322 3.16 -15.24 18.25
C GLN A 322 3.98 -14.59 17.13
N GLU A 323 4.41 -15.40 16.15
CA GLU A 323 5.23 -14.98 15.01
C GLU A 323 4.42 -14.18 13.95
N ASP A 324 3.10 -14.02 14.12
CA ASP A 324 2.24 -13.24 13.21
C ASP A 324 2.51 -11.73 13.26
N LYS A 325 3.01 -11.21 14.40
CA LYS A 325 3.08 -9.77 14.68
C LYS A 325 4.30 -9.09 14.08
N GLU A 326 5.48 -9.67 14.18
CA GLU A 326 6.72 -9.03 13.73
C GLU A 326 6.68 -8.75 12.23
N SER A 327 6.29 -9.74 11.41
CA SER A 327 6.13 -9.57 9.97
C SER A 327 5.03 -8.56 9.62
N LEU A 328 3.92 -8.58 10.34
CA LEU A 328 2.82 -7.64 10.12
C LEU A 328 3.26 -6.20 10.42
N PHE A 329 3.90 -5.97 11.57
CA PHE A 329 4.38 -4.65 11.97
C PHE A 329 5.48 -4.13 11.04
N ASP A 330 6.39 -4.99 10.61
CA ASP A 330 7.45 -4.63 9.67
C ASP A 330 6.88 -4.19 8.31
N ALA A 331 5.92 -4.94 7.80
CA ALA A 331 5.23 -4.59 6.54
C ALA A 331 4.46 -3.27 6.64
N ILE A 332 3.74 -3.03 7.75
CA ILE A 332 3.02 -1.77 8.03
C ILE A 332 3.99 -0.60 7.97
N ASP A 333 5.05 -0.65 8.78
CA ASP A 333 6.01 0.45 8.90
C ASP A 333 6.75 0.70 7.57
N THR A 334 7.12 -0.37 6.86
CA THR A 334 7.81 -0.29 5.58
C THR A 334 6.90 0.30 4.49
N TRP A 335 5.65 -0.14 4.39
CA TRP A 335 4.71 0.33 3.38
C TRP A 335 4.33 1.80 3.59
N LYS A 336 3.94 2.20 4.81
CA LYS A 336 3.63 3.60 5.17
C LYS A 336 4.78 4.53 4.81
N ALA A 337 5.99 4.22 5.30
CA ALA A 337 7.17 5.05 5.03
C ALA A 337 7.47 5.16 3.53
N THR A 338 7.24 4.08 2.76
CA THR A 338 7.50 4.05 1.32
C THR A 338 6.51 4.91 0.55
N ILE A 339 5.20 4.85 0.87
CA ILE A 339 4.18 5.71 0.26
C ILE A 339 4.51 7.18 0.52
N ASP A 340 4.78 7.52 1.77
CA ASP A 340 5.04 8.91 2.18
C ASP A 340 6.27 9.52 1.49
N ILE A 341 7.36 8.76 1.42
CA ILE A 341 8.58 9.20 0.73
C ILE A 341 8.32 9.36 -0.76
N PHE A 342 7.65 8.37 -1.38
CA PHE A 342 7.37 8.41 -2.81
C PHE A 342 6.47 9.58 -3.20
N ALA A 343 5.38 9.80 -2.46
CA ALA A 343 4.45 10.90 -2.71
C ALA A 343 5.14 12.28 -2.63
N LYS A 344 5.96 12.48 -1.60
CA LYS A 344 6.72 13.74 -1.41
C LYS A 344 7.81 13.93 -2.46
N MET A 345 8.51 12.87 -2.84
CA MET A 345 9.50 12.89 -3.92
C MET A 345 8.82 13.24 -5.26
N LEU A 346 7.69 12.60 -5.56
CA LEU A 346 6.90 12.85 -6.76
C LEU A 346 6.42 14.30 -6.84
N ASP A 347 5.89 14.86 -5.75
CA ASP A 347 5.38 16.25 -5.73
C ASP A 347 6.47 17.26 -6.08
N LYS A 348 7.72 17.01 -5.70
CA LYS A 348 8.87 17.90 -5.96
C LYS A 348 9.65 17.58 -7.25
N THR A 349 9.36 16.45 -7.92
CA THR A 349 10.03 16.07 -9.16
C THR A 349 9.52 16.89 -10.33
N GLU A 350 10.41 17.38 -11.19
CA GLU A 350 10.09 18.15 -12.38
C GLU A 350 10.56 17.45 -13.65
N PHE A 351 9.78 17.58 -14.75
CA PHE A 351 10.14 17.06 -16.06
C PHE A 351 10.99 18.08 -16.83
N ARG A 352 12.05 17.59 -17.47
CA ARG A 352 12.93 18.35 -18.33
C ARG A 352 12.42 18.30 -19.77
N MET A 353 11.46 19.16 -20.09
CA MET A 353 10.82 19.15 -21.41
C MET A 353 11.81 19.35 -22.56
N ASP A 354 12.84 20.16 -22.36
CA ASP A 354 13.92 20.39 -23.34
C ASP A 354 14.71 19.12 -23.70
N GLN A 355 14.81 18.17 -22.77
CA GLN A 355 15.47 16.88 -23.03
C GLN A 355 14.51 15.88 -23.67
N ILE A 356 13.27 15.88 -23.26
CA ILE A 356 12.22 15.01 -23.83
C ILE A 356 11.97 15.37 -25.30
N GLU A 357 11.88 16.66 -25.63
CA GLU A 357 11.65 17.14 -27.00
C GLU A 357 12.74 16.66 -27.98
N LYS A 358 14.00 16.58 -27.54
CA LYS A 358 15.09 16.04 -28.37
C LYS A 358 14.93 14.55 -28.71
N GLN A 359 14.11 13.83 -27.96
CA GLN A 359 13.88 12.41 -28.20
C GLN A 359 12.63 12.16 -29.07
N LEU A 360 11.72 13.13 -29.16
CA LEU A 360 10.50 13.00 -29.94
C LEU A 360 10.75 12.85 -31.46
N GLY A 361 11.87 13.44 -31.95
CA GLY A 361 12.30 13.26 -33.35
C GLY A 361 13.01 11.94 -33.63
N LYS A 362 13.10 11.01 -32.68
CA LYS A 362 13.81 9.74 -32.87
C LYS A 362 12.84 8.56 -32.88
N GLY A 363 13.12 7.58 -33.75
CA GLY A 363 12.42 6.29 -33.74
C GLY A 363 11.07 6.29 -34.44
N PHE A 364 10.77 7.28 -35.27
CA PHE A 364 9.59 7.31 -36.12
C PHE A 364 8.28 7.07 -35.35
N LEU A 365 8.10 7.79 -34.25
CA LEU A 365 6.98 7.62 -33.32
C LEU A 365 5.59 7.73 -33.96
N ASN A 366 5.49 8.44 -35.07
CA ASN A 366 4.28 8.67 -35.87
C ASN A 366 4.00 7.59 -36.95
N ALA A 367 4.88 6.60 -37.09
CA ALA A 367 4.73 5.58 -38.13
C ALA A 367 3.40 4.82 -38.07
N THR A 368 2.95 4.46 -36.87
CA THR A 368 1.64 3.78 -36.69
C THR A 368 0.48 4.67 -37.12
N ASP A 369 0.54 5.97 -36.79
CA ASP A 369 -0.51 6.93 -37.12
C ASP A 369 -0.65 7.11 -38.64
N ILE A 370 0.48 7.10 -39.36
CA ILE A 370 0.49 7.12 -40.83
C ILE A 370 -0.19 5.87 -41.40
N ALA A 371 0.12 4.69 -40.87
CA ALA A 371 -0.51 3.46 -41.32
C ALA A 371 -2.03 3.45 -41.07
N GLU A 372 -2.48 3.94 -39.91
CA GLU A 372 -3.89 4.12 -39.57
C GLU A 372 -4.56 5.18 -40.48
N HIS A 373 -3.86 6.28 -40.78
CA HIS A 373 -4.34 7.30 -41.67
C HIS A 373 -4.58 6.75 -43.08
N PHE A 374 -3.60 6.01 -43.64
CA PHE A 374 -3.77 5.32 -44.92
C PHE A 374 -4.92 4.31 -44.93
N ALA A 375 -5.11 3.60 -43.80
CA ALA A 375 -6.24 2.70 -43.68
C ALA A 375 -7.58 3.42 -43.71
N LYS A 376 -7.71 4.60 -43.08
CA LYS A 376 -8.91 5.47 -43.14
C LYS A 376 -9.16 5.97 -44.59
N GLN A 377 -8.13 6.09 -45.40
CA GLN A 377 -8.23 6.46 -46.81
C GLN A 377 -8.52 5.25 -47.75
N GLY A 378 -8.77 4.07 -47.17
CA GLY A 378 -9.16 2.87 -47.94
C GLY A 378 -8.03 1.93 -48.33
N ILE A 379 -6.80 2.17 -47.93
CA ILE A 379 -5.70 1.22 -48.10
C ILE A 379 -5.81 0.12 -47.02
N PRO A 380 -5.85 -1.16 -47.35
CA PRO A 380 -5.88 -2.21 -46.35
C PRO A 380 -4.77 -2.07 -45.34
N PHE A 381 -5.06 -2.21 -44.04
CA PHE A 381 -4.09 -1.91 -42.98
C PHE A 381 -2.75 -2.66 -43.11
N ARG A 382 -2.77 -3.94 -43.56
CA ARG A 382 -1.54 -4.71 -43.79
C ARG A 382 -0.67 -4.12 -44.89
N GLU A 383 -1.31 -3.58 -45.95
CA GLU A 383 -0.60 -2.88 -47.03
C GLU A 383 -0.05 -1.54 -46.51
N ALA A 384 -0.89 -0.76 -45.81
CA ALA A 384 -0.49 0.49 -45.20
C ALA A 384 0.72 0.29 -44.27
N HIS A 385 0.70 -0.73 -43.42
CA HIS A 385 1.82 -1.08 -42.55
C HIS A 385 3.09 -1.40 -43.36
N SER A 386 2.99 -2.17 -44.46
CA SER A 386 4.12 -2.48 -45.32
C SER A 386 4.69 -1.22 -45.98
N ILE A 387 3.83 -0.34 -46.49
CA ILE A 387 4.22 0.92 -47.12
C ILE A 387 5.01 1.77 -46.12
N VAL A 388 4.46 1.97 -44.91
CA VAL A 388 5.13 2.76 -43.87
C VAL A 388 6.45 2.13 -43.43
N GLY A 389 6.55 0.81 -43.37
CA GLY A 389 7.80 0.09 -43.11
C GLY A 389 8.87 0.38 -44.18
N HIS A 390 8.48 0.50 -45.47
CA HIS A 390 9.40 0.92 -46.53
C HIS A 390 9.78 2.40 -46.42
N MET A 391 8.85 3.27 -46.01
CA MET A 391 9.14 4.69 -45.75
C MET A 391 10.18 4.83 -44.63
N VAL A 392 9.99 4.15 -43.50
CA VAL A 392 10.96 4.11 -42.39
C VAL A 392 12.33 3.67 -42.87
N LYS A 393 12.41 2.58 -43.64
CA LYS A 393 13.67 2.08 -44.19
C LYS A 393 14.33 3.06 -45.16
N ALA A 394 13.56 3.85 -45.91
CA ALA A 394 14.08 4.91 -46.75
C ALA A 394 14.67 6.08 -45.93
N CYS A 395 13.93 6.48 -44.87
CA CYS A 395 14.39 7.52 -43.95
C CYS A 395 15.67 7.12 -43.20
N GLU A 396 15.77 5.89 -42.72
CA GLU A 396 16.98 5.36 -42.08
C GLU A 396 18.21 5.46 -42.99
N LYS A 397 18.05 5.10 -44.28
CA LYS A 397 19.14 5.21 -45.25
C LYS A 397 19.54 6.64 -45.57
N LYS A 398 18.58 7.55 -45.59
CA LYS A 398 18.77 8.96 -45.92
C LYS A 398 19.21 9.80 -44.72
N GLY A 399 18.90 9.32 -43.47
CA GLY A 399 19.12 10.06 -42.24
C GLY A 399 18.15 11.23 -42.08
N CYS A 400 16.85 11.02 -42.40
CA CYS A 400 15.79 12.04 -42.33
C CYS A 400 14.54 11.52 -41.62
N ASP A 401 13.61 12.39 -41.31
CA ASP A 401 12.32 12.03 -40.77
C ASP A 401 11.26 11.70 -41.83
N LEU A 402 10.14 11.07 -41.44
CA LEU A 402 9.07 10.70 -42.39
C LEU A 402 8.45 11.90 -43.08
N GLU A 403 8.45 13.06 -42.43
CA GLU A 403 7.98 14.34 -42.95
C GLU A 403 8.87 14.90 -44.08
N ASP A 404 10.12 14.47 -44.17
CA ASP A 404 11.11 14.99 -45.12
C ASP A 404 11.11 14.25 -46.49
N LEU A 405 10.37 13.13 -46.60
CA LEU A 405 10.27 12.39 -47.86
C LEU A 405 9.57 13.25 -48.93
N THR A 406 10.11 13.31 -50.12
CA THR A 406 9.50 14.02 -51.28
C THR A 406 8.40 13.20 -51.92
N ASP A 407 7.58 13.80 -52.76
CA ASP A 407 6.52 13.07 -53.49
C ASP A 407 7.11 11.98 -54.42
N GLU A 408 8.27 12.22 -55.04
CA GLU A 408 8.95 11.25 -55.84
C GLU A 408 9.42 10.03 -55.04
N GLU A 409 9.94 10.26 -53.85
CA GLU A 409 10.39 9.22 -52.94
C GLU A 409 9.19 8.40 -52.39
N LEU A 410 8.09 9.07 -52.04
CA LEU A 410 6.86 8.44 -51.58
C LEU A 410 6.24 7.57 -52.72
N GLN A 411 6.10 8.11 -53.89
CA GLN A 411 5.55 7.40 -55.09
C GLN A 411 6.46 6.26 -55.56
N ALA A 412 7.75 6.33 -55.33
CA ALA A 412 8.68 5.23 -55.60
C ALA A 412 8.43 4.03 -54.65
N ILE A 413 7.91 4.26 -53.47
CA ILE A 413 7.54 3.24 -52.51
C ILE A 413 6.15 2.64 -52.90
N ASP A 414 5.14 3.54 -53.05
CA ASP A 414 3.81 3.17 -53.54
C ASP A 414 3.20 4.35 -54.32
N LYS A 415 2.73 4.12 -55.52
CA LYS A 415 2.19 5.13 -56.43
C LYS A 415 0.98 5.91 -55.87
N ARG A 416 0.30 5.35 -54.90
CA ARG A 416 -0.85 5.97 -54.22
C ARG A 416 -0.45 7.03 -53.20
N VAL A 417 0.79 6.97 -52.69
CA VAL A 417 1.25 7.80 -51.57
C VAL A 417 1.85 9.10 -52.06
N THR A 418 1.30 10.22 -51.59
CA THR A 418 1.78 11.58 -51.83
C THR A 418 1.82 12.34 -50.51
N LYS A 419 2.47 13.49 -50.49
CA LYS A 419 2.43 14.40 -49.32
C LYS A 419 1.01 14.83 -48.97
N GLU A 420 0.17 15.02 -49.99
CA GLU A 420 -1.23 15.36 -49.78
C GLU A 420 -1.99 14.22 -49.07
N LEU A 421 -1.77 12.96 -49.48
CA LEU A 421 -2.33 11.81 -48.81
C LEU A 421 -1.76 11.58 -47.42
N LEU A 422 -0.48 11.90 -47.22
CA LEU A 422 0.18 11.78 -45.92
C LEU A 422 -0.45 12.74 -44.87
N GLY A 423 -0.84 13.92 -45.26
CA GLY A 423 -1.49 14.91 -44.40
C GLY A 423 -0.60 15.42 -43.28
N ASP A 424 -1.20 15.85 -42.17
CA ASP A 424 -0.49 16.28 -40.96
C ASP A 424 -0.15 15.07 -40.08
N ILE A 425 1.10 14.66 -40.16
CA ILE A 425 1.69 13.55 -39.41
C ILE A 425 2.59 14.01 -38.26
N SER A 426 2.47 15.29 -37.87
CA SER A 426 3.21 15.83 -36.75
C SER A 426 2.91 15.06 -35.46
N ILE A 427 3.91 14.91 -34.60
CA ILE A 427 3.75 14.21 -33.31
C ILE A 427 2.57 14.75 -32.50
N LYS A 428 2.35 16.07 -32.55
CA LYS A 428 1.21 16.73 -31.88
C LYS A 428 -0.13 16.30 -32.47
N SER A 429 -0.23 16.23 -33.80
CA SER A 429 -1.45 15.80 -34.49
C SER A 429 -1.77 14.33 -34.15
N CYS A 430 -0.74 13.47 -34.16
CA CYS A 430 -0.84 12.06 -33.81
C CYS A 430 -1.38 11.86 -32.38
N VAL A 431 -0.85 12.60 -31.38
CA VAL A 431 -1.34 12.54 -30.01
C VAL A 431 -2.79 13.02 -29.91
N ASN A 432 -3.12 14.16 -30.54
CA ASN A 432 -4.48 14.72 -30.49
C ASN A 432 -5.54 13.82 -31.15
N ALA A 433 -5.16 13.01 -32.12
CA ALA A 433 -6.05 12.08 -32.81
C ALA A 433 -6.45 10.85 -31.98
N ARG A 434 -5.75 10.57 -30.85
CA ARG A 434 -6.00 9.38 -30.00
C ARG A 434 -7.08 9.62 -28.95
N VAL A 435 -8.28 9.94 -29.41
CA VAL A 435 -9.46 10.28 -28.61
C VAL A 435 -10.29 9.06 -28.18
N SER A 436 -9.86 7.84 -28.47
CA SER A 436 -10.54 6.65 -27.98
C SER A 436 -10.59 6.63 -26.47
N PHE A 437 -11.64 6.05 -25.87
CA PHE A 437 -11.78 5.95 -24.42
C PHE A 437 -10.54 5.31 -23.79
N GLY A 438 -9.89 5.99 -22.84
CA GLY A 438 -8.62 5.57 -22.26
C GLY A 438 -7.40 5.91 -23.12
N GLY A 439 -7.54 6.68 -24.19
CA GLY A 439 -6.44 7.12 -25.05
C GLY A 439 -5.62 8.27 -24.45
N THR A 440 -4.56 8.68 -25.19
CA THR A 440 -3.58 9.67 -24.71
C THR A 440 -3.86 11.11 -25.17
N ALA A 441 -4.91 11.35 -25.97
CA ALA A 441 -5.26 12.73 -26.35
C ALA A 441 -5.49 13.60 -25.10
N PRO A 442 -5.02 14.85 -25.07
CA PRO A 442 -5.22 15.74 -23.91
C PRO A 442 -6.67 15.82 -23.42
N SER A 443 -7.65 15.84 -24.35
CA SER A 443 -9.09 15.82 -24.00
C SER A 443 -9.51 14.56 -23.26
N GLU A 444 -8.95 13.41 -23.61
CA GLU A 444 -9.24 12.13 -22.93
C GLU A 444 -8.48 12.00 -21.61
N VAL A 445 -7.25 12.52 -21.55
CA VAL A 445 -6.50 12.62 -20.28
C VAL A 445 -7.22 13.54 -19.29
N HIS A 446 -7.72 14.68 -19.76
CA HIS A 446 -8.54 15.59 -18.95
C HIS A 446 -9.78 14.88 -18.37
N ARG A 447 -10.50 14.13 -19.21
CA ARG A 447 -11.65 13.32 -18.74
C ARG A 447 -11.23 12.30 -17.68
N GLN A 448 -10.07 11.64 -17.83
CA GLN A 448 -9.53 10.69 -16.84
C GLN A 448 -9.20 11.40 -15.52
N ILE A 449 -8.60 12.58 -15.57
CA ILE A 449 -8.29 13.40 -14.38
C ILE A 449 -9.58 13.77 -13.63
N GLU A 450 -10.59 14.28 -14.34
CA GLU A 450 -11.87 14.64 -13.72
C GLU A 450 -12.58 13.44 -13.10
N ALA A 451 -12.59 12.29 -13.78
CA ALA A 451 -13.15 11.07 -13.23
C ALA A 451 -12.38 10.58 -11.99
N GLY A 452 -11.06 10.68 -12.01
CA GLY A 452 -10.20 10.36 -10.86
C GLY A 452 -10.47 11.27 -9.66
N ARG A 453 -10.61 12.57 -9.89
CA ARG A 453 -10.94 13.57 -8.86
C ARG A 453 -12.32 13.30 -8.23
N GLN A 454 -13.32 13.00 -9.04
CA GLN A 454 -14.65 12.64 -8.54
C GLN A 454 -14.64 11.37 -7.70
N TRP A 455 -13.89 10.36 -8.13
CA TRP A 455 -13.72 9.13 -7.37
C TRP A 455 -13.02 9.38 -6.04
N LEU A 456 -11.90 10.11 -6.02
CA LEU A 456 -11.15 10.40 -4.79
C LEU A 456 -12.02 11.17 -3.78
N ASN A 457 -12.77 12.19 -4.23
CA ASN A 457 -13.70 12.95 -3.39
C ASN A 457 -14.84 12.07 -2.84
N SER A 458 -15.19 10.97 -3.49
CA SER A 458 -16.23 10.06 -3.00
C SER A 458 -15.78 9.21 -1.82
N LEU A 459 -14.47 9.09 -1.58
CA LEU A 459 -13.89 8.36 -0.45
C LEU A 459 -13.89 9.17 0.85
N GLU A 460 -13.99 10.51 0.77
CA GLU A 460 -13.97 11.43 1.92
C GLU A 460 -15.30 11.48 2.72
N ARG A 461 -16.18 10.48 2.58
CA ARG A 461 -17.51 10.47 3.22
C ARG A 461 -17.59 9.54 4.42
#